data_e99804be6b7a4dd33192ce73ef6e33aa
#
_entry.id   e99804be6b7a4dd33192ce73ef6e33aa
#
_cell.length_a   1.000
_cell.length_b   1.000
_cell.length_c   1.000
_cell.angle_alpha   90.00
_cell.angle_beta   90.00
_cell.angle_gamma   90.00
#
_symmetry.space_group_name_H-M   'P 1'
#
loop_
_entity.id
_entity.type
_entity.pdbx_description
1 polymer ?
#
loop_
_entity_poly.entity_id
_entity_poly.type
_entity_poly.pdbx_seq_one_letter_code
_entity_poly.pdbx_strand_id
1 'polypeptide(L)'
;MEPLTIGYIALPVALFLLAMRVPIAAALGVVASVGIFVIFAWRPGADFQPEYAWQPTFSLLINSPFAFITSYTLSTVPLFIFMGHISYEAGFTTDIYRAARLWLSKLKGGVAMASIVGCGGFSAITGSSVACAAAMGRIAIPEMLKFGYSKPLATGSVAIGGTLGSLIPPSVLFILYGIFAEQSIAKLFIAAIIPGLLSLFAYIVVIYIWVSLKPDAAPVPEETVTRADRMSALGRCWAIVLLFVVVIGGIYAGFFTPTEAAGIGAAASLVLGLVLGRLKTSNIGSALKETVYQSSMIFAIAIGGKLFVNFIALTGMAASITALIDGSGASVVVVIGLMVVMYLSLIHI
;
A
#
# COMPACT_ATOMS: atom_id res chain seq x y z
N MET A 1 -20.62 7.41 32.64
CA MET A 1 -20.58 8.03 31.29
C MET A 1 -21.08 7.01 30.28
N GLU A 2 -21.86 7.41 29.29
CA GLU A 2 -22.29 6.43 28.28
C GLU A 2 -21.11 6.08 27.36
N PRO A 3 -20.91 4.80 27.01
CA PRO A 3 -19.82 4.38 26.13
C PRO A 3 -19.80 5.12 24.79
N LEU A 4 -20.98 5.45 24.25
CA LEU A 4 -21.14 6.19 23.01
C LEU A 4 -20.52 7.60 23.09
N THR A 5 -20.72 8.30 24.22
CA THR A 5 -20.12 9.63 24.46
C THR A 5 -18.60 9.55 24.50
N ILE A 6 -18.04 8.50 25.09
CA ILE A 6 -16.59 8.26 25.12
C ILE A 6 -16.06 8.10 23.70
N GLY A 7 -16.78 7.35 22.83
CA GLY A 7 -16.42 7.17 21.43
C GLY A 7 -16.40 8.48 20.65
N TYR A 8 -17.42 9.31 20.79
CA TYR A 8 -17.50 10.61 20.12
C TYR A 8 -16.44 11.61 20.59
N ILE A 9 -15.97 11.54 21.83
CA ILE A 9 -14.86 12.36 22.32
C ILE A 9 -13.51 11.81 21.82
N ALA A 10 -13.36 10.51 21.80
CA ALA A 10 -12.10 9.86 21.43
C ALA A 10 -11.72 10.07 19.95
N LEU A 11 -12.70 10.16 19.05
CA LEU A 11 -12.44 10.39 17.63
C LEU A 11 -11.75 11.72 17.34
N PRO A 12 -12.28 12.90 17.80
CA PRO A 12 -11.57 14.17 17.69
C PRO A 12 -10.21 14.18 18.37
N VAL A 13 -10.06 13.51 19.52
CA VAL A 13 -8.76 13.38 20.21
C VAL A 13 -7.76 12.62 19.36
N ALA A 14 -8.17 11.51 18.73
CA ALA A 14 -7.32 10.76 17.81
C ALA A 14 -6.89 11.64 16.61
N LEU A 15 -7.83 12.33 15.97
CA LEU A 15 -7.55 13.25 14.87
C LEU A 15 -6.63 14.40 15.29
N PHE A 16 -6.82 14.96 16.48
CA PHE A 16 -5.95 16.01 17.03
C PHE A 16 -4.52 15.52 17.25
N LEU A 17 -4.34 14.30 17.79
CA LEU A 17 -3.01 13.71 17.95
C LEU A 17 -2.33 13.48 16.60
N LEU A 18 -3.08 13.03 15.58
CA LEU A 18 -2.56 12.88 14.23
C LEU A 18 -2.15 14.22 13.62
N ALA A 19 -2.96 15.27 13.80
CA ALA A 19 -2.64 16.63 13.36
C ALA A 19 -1.38 17.18 14.05
N MET A 20 -1.12 16.78 15.31
CA MET A 20 0.12 17.06 16.04
C MET A 20 1.31 16.20 15.59
N ARG A 21 1.17 15.41 14.54
CA ARG A 21 2.21 14.51 13.99
C ARG A 21 2.63 13.37 14.92
N VAL A 22 1.78 12.98 15.87
CA VAL A 22 2.01 11.77 16.66
C VAL A 22 1.92 10.56 15.71
N PRO A 23 2.86 9.59 15.77
CA PRO A 23 2.80 8.39 14.93
C PRO A 23 1.45 7.69 15.04
N ILE A 24 0.88 7.29 13.90
CA ILE A 24 -0.48 6.71 13.79
C ILE A 24 -0.69 5.55 14.77
N ALA A 25 0.29 4.64 14.83
CA ALA A 25 0.25 3.50 15.75
C ALA A 25 0.09 3.94 17.22
N ALA A 26 0.85 4.97 17.63
CA ALA A 26 0.81 5.49 18.99
C ALA A 26 -0.50 6.27 19.26
N ALA A 27 -0.93 7.14 18.34
CA ALA A 27 -2.15 7.93 18.49
C ALA A 27 -3.37 7.01 18.64
N LEU A 28 -3.57 6.06 17.76
CA LEU A 28 -4.69 5.12 17.82
C LEU A 28 -4.58 4.16 19.01
N GLY A 29 -3.38 3.66 19.30
CA GLY A 29 -3.14 2.72 20.40
C GLY A 29 -3.38 3.38 21.78
N VAL A 30 -2.89 4.59 22.00
CA VAL A 30 -3.09 5.31 23.27
C VAL A 30 -4.55 5.70 23.47
N VAL A 31 -5.20 6.28 22.44
CA VAL A 31 -6.62 6.64 22.53
C VAL A 31 -7.49 5.42 22.79
N ALA A 32 -7.23 4.30 22.10
CA ALA A 32 -7.94 3.06 22.34
C ALA A 32 -7.71 2.52 23.76
N SER A 33 -6.48 2.50 24.23
CA SER A 33 -6.13 1.97 25.56
C SER A 33 -6.79 2.78 26.67
N VAL A 34 -6.72 4.10 26.59
CA VAL A 34 -7.38 4.99 27.57
C VAL A 34 -8.89 4.88 27.45
N GLY A 35 -9.45 4.86 26.23
CA GLY A 35 -10.89 4.74 26.01
C GLY A 35 -11.46 3.42 26.53
N ILE A 36 -10.80 2.29 26.29
CA ILE A 36 -11.17 0.98 26.82
C ILE A 36 -11.17 0.99 28.35
N PHE A 37 -10.09 1.55 28.95
CA PHE A 37 -10.00 1.68 30.41
C PHE A 37 -11.16 2.51 30.99
N VAL A 38 -11.48 3.66 30.38
CA VAL A 38 -12.56 4.53 30.83
C VAL A 38 -13.92 3.85 30.70
N ILE A 39 -14.17 3.10 29.60
CA ILE A 39 -15.43 2.32 29.44
C ILE A 39 -15.61 1.32 30.57
N PHE A 40 -14.56 0.58 30.93
CA PHE A 40 -14.63 -0.41 32.00
C PHE A 40 -14.67 0.18 33.39
N ALA A 41 -13.99 1.35 33.59
CA ALA A 41 -14.00 2.05 34.86
C ALA A 41 -15.32 2.79 35.13
N TRP A 42 -16.01 3.22 34.06
CA TRP A 42 -17.24 4.02 34.18
C TRP A 42 -18.41 3.31 33.51
N ARG A 43 -18.88 2.25 34.19
CA ARG A 43 -20.02 1.48 33.70
C ARG A 43 -21.31 2.30 33.77
N PRO A 44 -22.24 2.13 32.81
CA PRO A 44 -23.53 2.82 32.84
C PRO A 44 -24.25 2.61 34.17
N GLY A 45 -24.66 3.71 34.80
CA GLY A 45 -25.41 3.64 36.09
C GLY A 45 -24.55 3.40 37.33
N ALA A 46 -23.23 3.36 37.22
CA ALA A 46 -22.32 3.21 38.36
C ALA A 46 -21.34 4.40 38.48
N ASP A 47 -20.77 4.56 39.68
CA ASP A 47 -19.68 5.50 39.92
C ASP A 47 -18.40 5.04 39.21
N PHE A 48 -17.43 5.94 39.10
CA PHE A 48 -16.12 5.66 38.52
C PHE A 48 -15.33 4.70 39.43
N GLN A 49 -15.08 3.49 38.95
CA GLN A 49 -14.45 2.39 39.68
C GLN A 49 -13.25 1.84 38.89
N PRO A 50 -12.07 2.51 38.97
CA PRO A 50 -10.89 2.14 38.19
C PRO A 50 -10.34 0.75 38.53
N GLU A 51 -10.55 0.26 39.75
CA GLU A 51 -10.10 -1.07 40.19
C GLU A 51 -10.67 -2.22 39.34
N TYR A 52 -11.90 -2.10 38.85
CA TYR A 52 -12.53 -3.09 37.99
C TYR A 52 -12.14 -2.99 36.51
N ALA A 53 -11.48 -1.90 36.11
CA ALA A 53 -11.09 -1.66 34.72
C ALA A 53 -9.79 -2.34 34.33
N TRP A 54 -8.86 -2.52 35.26
CA TRP A 54 -7.51 -3.00 34.95
C TRP A 54 -7.49 -4.36 34.29
N GLN A 55 -8.13 -5.36 34.86
CA GLN A 55 -8.10 -6.72 34.37
C GLN A 55 -8.66 -6.85 32.94
N PRO A 56 -9.89 -6.36 32.62
CA PRO A 56 -10.43 -6.48 31.28
C PRO A 56 -9.65 -5.62 30.25
N THR A 57 -9.15 -4.45 30.67
CA THR A 57 -8.32 -3.61 29.80
C THR A 57 -7.03 -4.32 29.43
N PHE A 58 -6.25 -4.80 30.41
CA PHE A 58 -5.01 -5.53 30.13
C PHE A 58 -5.26 -6.79 29.28
N SER A 59 -6.34 -7.52 29.54
CA SER A 59 -6.70 -8.69 28.75
C SER A 59 -6.91 -8.32 27.27
N LEU A 60 -7.63 -7.24 26.97
CA LEU A 60 -7.82 -6.78 25.59
C LEU A 60 -6.52 -6.24 24.96
N LEU A 61 -5.73 -5.48 25.72
CA LEU A 61 -4.49 -4.88 25.23
C LEU A 61 -3.40 -5.93 24.92
N ILE A 62 -3.42 -7.07 25.58
CA ILE A 62 -2.46 -8.16 25.36
C ILE A 62 -2.99 -9.15 24.32
N ASN A 63 -4.20 -9.67 24.52
CA ASN A 63 -4.72 -10.78 23.72
C ASN A 63 -5.09 -10.34 22.29
N SER A 64 -5.62 -9.14 22.10
CA SER A 64 -6.05 -8.69 20.79
C SER A 64 -4.87 -8.45 19.83
N PRO A 65 -3.80 -7.73 20.19
CA PRO A 65 -2.60 -7.64 19.37
C PRO A 65 -1.92 -8.99 19.13
N PHE A 66 -1.83 -9.82 20.17
CA PHE A 66 -1.21 -11.13 20.05
C PHE A 66 -1.96 -12.00 19.03
N ALA A 67 -3.27 -12.16 19.17
CA ALA A 67 -4.10 -12.92 18.23
C ALA A 67 -4.02 -12.36 16.80
N PHE A 68 -3.92 -11.05 16.66
CA PHE A 68 -3.78 -10.40 15.36
C PHE A 68 -2.43 -10.72 14.72
N ILE A 69 -1.31 -10.54 15.43
CA ILE A 69 0.05 -10.75 14.89
C ILE A 69 0.29 -12.23 14.55
N THR A 70 -0.27 -13.15 15.33
CA THR A 70 -0.12 -14.60 15.12
C THR A 70 -1.07 -15.15 14.06
N SER A 71 -1.92 -14.31 13.45
CA SER A 71 -2.82 -14.78 12.40
C SER A 71 -2.05 -15.21 11.15
N TYR A 72 -2.38 -16.40 10.61
CA TYR A 72 -1.76 -16.95 9.40
C TYR A 72 -1.84 -15.99 8.22
N THR A 73 -2.99 -15.32 8.05
CA THR A 73 -3.22 -14.38 6.96
C THR A 73 -2.29 -13.16 7.00
N LEU A 74 -1.87 -12.72 8.19
CA LEU A 74 -0.99 -11.57 8.32
C LEU A 74 0.43 -11.86 7.83
N SER A 75 0.87 -13.13 7.80
CA SER A 75 2.17 -13.53 7.23
C SER A 75 2.29 -13.22 5.74
N THR A 76 1.18 -13.02 5.04
CA THR A 76 1.12 -12.57 3.65
C THR A 76 1.88 -11.25 3.43
N VAL A 77 1.82 -10.33 4.41
CA VAL A 77 2.44 -8.99 4.32
C VAL A 77 3.97 -9.08 4.22
N PRO A 78 4.71 -9.67 5.19
CA PRO A 78 6.15 -9.75 5.08
C PRO A 78 6.63 -10.57 3.89
N LEU A 79 5.87 -11.59 3.46
CA LEU A 79 6.24 -12.41 2.31
C LEU A 79 6.16 -11.62 0.99
N PHE A 80 5.11 -10.84 0.75
CA PHE A 80 5.05 -9.97 -0.43
C PHE A 80 6.09 -8.85 -0.39
N ILE A 81 6.32 -8.25 0.78
CA ILE A 81 7.37 -7.23 0.95
C ILE A 81 8.74 -7.84 0.62
N PHE A 82 9.03 -9.04 1.11
CA PHE A 82 10.27 -9.75 0.81
C PHE A 82 10.42 -10.06 -0.68
N MET A 83 9.36 -10.58 -1.31
CA MET A 83 9.33 -10.80 -2.76
C MET A 83 9.68 -9.53 -3.53
N GLY A 84 9.13 -8.39 -3.12
CA GLY A 84 9.40 -7.10 -3.72
C GLY A 84 10.85 -6.66 -3.57
N HIS A 85 11.42 -6.76 -2.36
CA HIS A 85 12.82 -6.39 -2.10
C HIS A 85 13.80 -7.30 -2.83
N ILE A 86 13.58 -8.61 -2.85
CA ILE A 86 14.39 -9.56 -3.61
C ILE A 86 14.34 -9.24 -5.11
N SER A 87 13.15 -8.95 -5.64
CA SER A 87 12.98 -8.57 -7.05
C SER A 87 13.70 -7.26 -7.40
N TYR A 88 13.71 -6.31 -6.48
CA TYR A 88 14.46 -5.07 -6.63
C TYR A 88 15.97 -5.32 -6.63
N GLU A 89 16.50 -6.05 -5.66
CA GLU A 89 17.91 -6.40 -5.55
C GLU A 89 18.40 -7.25 -6.73
N ALA A 90 17.54 -8.11 -7.30
CA ALA A 90 17.81 -8.86 -8.51
C ALA A 90 17.79 -8.01 -9.80
N GLY A 91 17.44 -6.71 -9.69
CA GLY A 91 17.42 -5.78 -10.83
C GLY A 91 16.22 -5.98 -11.76
N PHE A 92 15.20 -6.74 -11.37
CA PHE A 92 14.01 -6.95 -12.20
C PHE A 92 13.25 -5.65 -12.44
N THR A 93 13.21 -4.74 -11.47
CA THR A 93 12.63 -3.40 -11.58
C THR A 93 13.31 -2.57 -12.67
N THR A 94 14.63 -2.64 -12.73
CA THR A 94 15.43 -1.92 -13.74
C THR A 94 15.15 -2.45 -15.14
N ASP A 95 14.93 -3.78 -15.29
CA ASP A 95 14.59 -4.39 -16.58
C ASP A 95 13.23 -3.88 -17.09
N ILE A 96 12.19 -3.78 -16.23
CA ILE A 96 10.87 -3.26 -16.61
C ILE A 96 11.00 -1.79 -17.05
N TYR A 97 11.64 -0.98 -16.21
CA TYR A 97 11.81 0.45 -16.52
C TYR A 97 12.56 0.63 -17.84
N ARG A 98 13.67 -0.10 -18.07
CA ARG A 98 14.44 -0.06 -19.30
C ARG A 98 13.59 -0.46 -20.51
N ALA A 99 12.81 -1.53 -20.40
CA ALA A 99 11.91 -1.96 -21.46
C ALA A 99 10.89 -0.86 -21.77
N ALA A 100 10.19 -0.34 -20.77
CA ALA A 100 9.23 0.75 -20.92
C ALA A 100 9.87 1.99 -21.56
N ARG A 101 11.08 2.39 -21.13
CA ARG A 101 11.82 3.53 -21.69
C ARG A 101 12.13 3.36 -23.17
N LEU A 102 12.65 2.21 -23.57
CA LEU A 102 12.99 1.95 -24.98
C LEU A 102 11.75 1.90 -25.89
N TRP A 103 10.63 1.45 -25.37
CA TRP A 103 9.38 1.40 -26.14
C TRP A 103 8.71 2.77 -26.27
N LEU A 104 8.79 3.59 -25.22
CA LEU A 104 8.17 4.91 -25.15
C LEU A 104 9.11 6.06 -25.57
N SER A 105 10.37 5.76 -25.89
CA SER A 105 11.43 6.74 -26.19
C SER A 105 11.07 7.78 -27.24
N LYS A 106 10.23 7.42 -28.22
CA LYS A 106 9.82 8.32 -29.32
C LYS A 106 8.65 9.23 -28.97
N LEU A 107 8.00 8.99 -27.84
CA LEU A 107 6.85 9.80 -27.40
C LEU A 107 7.33 11.04 -26.65
N LYS A 108 6.59 12.15 -26.81
CA LYS A 108 6.79 13.35 -25.99
C LYS A 108 6.56 13.01 -24.53
N GLY A 109 7.55 13.24 -23.66
CA GLY A 109 7.49 12.82 -22.27
C GLY A 109 7.67 11.30 -22.03
N GLY A 110 8.18 10.56 -23.04
CA GLY A 110 8.29 9.10 -23.03
C GLY A 110 9.05 8.54 -21.83
N VAL A 111 10.10 9.22 -21.34
CA VAL A 111 10.87 8.75 -20.17
C VAL A 111 10.04 8.89 -18.88
N ALA A 112 9.25 9.97 -18.74
CA ALA A 112 8.34 10.14 -17.61
C ALA A 112 7.19 9.13 -17.67
N MET A 113 6.63 8.85 -18.86
CA MET A 113 5.63 7.77 -19.02
C MET A 113 6.23 6.40 -18.72
N ALA A 114 7.48 6.15 -19.08
CA ALA A 114 8.19 4.93 -18.76
C ALA A 114 8.35 4.74 -17.24
N SER A 115 8.52 5.83 -16.48
CA SER A 115 8.54 5.73 -15.02
C SER A 115 7.18 5.29 -14.45
N ILE A 116 6.07 5.73 -15.02
CA ILE A 116 4.72 5.27 -14.66
C ILE A 116 4.54 3.78 -14.95
N VAL A 117 4.90 3.35 -16.16
CA VAL A 117 4.84 1.92 -16.55
C VAL A 117 5.77 1.08 -15.67
N GLY A 118 6.98 1.58 -15.40
CA GLY A 118 7.93 0.96 -14.48
C GLY A 118 7.37 0.83 -13.06
N CYS A 119 6.73 1.89 -12.55
CA CYS A 119 6.01 1.83 -11.27
C CYS A 119 4.89 0.80 -11.30
N GLY A 120 4.06 0.77 -12.34
CA GLY A 120 2.98 -0.22 -12.46
C GLY A 120 3.49 -1.65 -12.46
N GLY A 121 4.52 -1.94 -13.25
CA GLY A 121 5.13 -3.26 -13.31
C GLY A 121 5.83 -3.68 -12.00
N PHE A 122 6.49 -2.74 -11.32
CA PHE A 122 7.11 -3.00 -10.02
C PHE A 122 6.04 -3.17 -8.92
N SER A 123 4.98 -2.38 -8.98
CA SER A 123 3.84 -2.47 -8.07
C SER A 123 3.18 -3.85 -8.10
N ALA A 124 3.09 -4.44 -9.28
CA ALA A 124 2.56 -5.79 -9.49
C ALA A 124 3.36 -6.91 -8.75
N ILE A 125 4.46 -6.56 -8.10
CA ILE A 125 5.28 -7.50 -7.33
C ILE A 125 5.40 -7.06 -5.88
N THR A 126 5.60 -5.76 -5.61
CA THR A 126 5.93 -5.27 -4.26
C THR A 126 4.72 -4.96 -3.41
N GLY A 127 3.62 -4.54 -4.03
CA GLY A 127 2.40 -4.13 -3.34
C GLY A 127 2.55 -2.94 -2.37
N SER A 128 3.66 -2.20 -2.47
CA SER A 128 3.98 -1.09 -1.57
C SER A 128 4.24 0.20 -2.34
N SER A 129 3.43 1.23 -2.09
CA SER A 129 3.59 2.54 -2.70
C SER A 129 4.91 3.22 -2.32
N VAL A 130 5.30 3.10 -1.05
CA VAL A 130 6.56 3.69 -0.54
C VAL A 130 7.78 3.00 -1.17
N ALA A 131 7.79 1.67 -1.20
CA ALA A 131 8.86 0.91 -1.84
C ALA A 131 8.95 1.23 -3.34
N CYS A 132 7.81 1.34 -4.02
CA CYS A 132 7.74 1.70 -5.43
C CYS A 132 8.31 3.10 -5.69
N ALA A 133 7.87 4.11 -4.96
CA ALA A 133 8.37 5.47 -5.11
C ALA A 133 9.87 5.58 -4.82
N ALA A 134 10.36 4.89 -3.77
CA ALA A 134 11.77 4.91 -3.40
C ALA A 134 12.65 4.21 -4.45
N ALA A 135 12.24 3.03 -4.94
CA ALA A 135 12.98 2.26 -5.94
C ALA A 135 13.04 3.00 -7.27
N MET A 136 11.87 3.41 -7.78
CA MET A 136 11.79 4.13 -9.05
C MET A 136 12.39 5.53 -8.97
N GLY A 137 12.33 6.18 -7.81
CA GLY A 137 12.99 7.46 -7.57
C GLY A 137 14.50 7.39 -7.78
N ARG A 138 15.13 6.32 -7.31
CA ARG A 138 16.58 6.09 -7.49
C ARG A 138 16.96 5.77 -8.94
N ILE A 139 16.06 5.20 -9.73
CA ILE A 139 16.31 4.77 -11.12
C ILE A 139 15.88 5.87 -12.10
N ALA A 140 14.64 6.31 -12.04
CA ALA A 140 14.02 7.12 -13.07
C ALA A 140 14.32 8.63 -12.95
N ILE A 141 14.39 9.18 -11.72
CA ILE A 141 14.63 10.62 -11.54
C ILE A 141 16.00 11.04 -12.08
N PRO A 142 17.13 10.38 -11.71
CA PRO A 142 18.44 10.77 -12.25
C PRO A 142 18.49 10.66 -13.77
N GLU A 143 17.84 9.65 -14.35
CA GLU A 143 17.81 9.46 -15.80
C GLU A 143 16.98 10.54 -16.48
N MET A 144 15.79 10.89 -15.98
CA MET A 144 14.99 12.01 -16.51
C MET A 144 15.75 13.33 -16.45
N LEU A 145 16.44 13.61 -15.35
CA LEU A 145 17.24 14.82 -15.21
C LEU A 145 18.42 14.86 -16.21
N LYS A 146 19.06 13.70 -16.45
CA LYS A 146 20.12 13.57 -17.46
C LYS A 146 19.61 13.89 -18.87
N PHE A 147 18.37 13.55 -19.20
CA PHE A 147 17.72 13.91 -20.47
C PHE A 147 17.13 15.31 -20.49
N GLY A 148 17.41 16.15 -19.50
CA GLY A 148 16.97 17.55 -19.45
C GLY A 148 15.50 17.74 -19.03
N TYR A 149 14.85 16.72 -18.48
CA TYR A 149 13.49 16.85 -17.95
C TYR A 149 13.45 17.82 -16.77
N SER A 150 12.39 18.60 -16.67
CA SER A 150 12.19 19.50 -15.54
C SER A 150 12.05 18.72 -14.22
N LYS A 151 12.63 19.26 -13.13
CA LYS A 151 12.59 18.63 -11.80
C LYS A 151 11.14 18.31 -11.34
N PRO A 152 10.15 19.23 -11.47
CA PRO A 152 8.78 18.94 -11.08
C PRO A 152 8.16 17.77 -11.84
N LEU A 153 8.42 17.64 -13.14
CA LEU A 153 7.91 16.52 -13.92
C LEU A 153 8.59 15.21 -13.51
N ALA A 154 9.92 15.21 -13.32
CA ALA A 154 10.67 14.03 -12.94
C ALA A 154 10.27 13.51 -11.55
N THR A 155 10.15 14.40 -10.56
CA THR A 155 9.75 13.98 -9.20
C THR A 155 8.26 13.68 -9.11
N GLY A 156 7.42 14.49 -9.76
CA GLY A 156 5.97 14.33 -9.75
C GLY A 156 5.52 13.03 -10.42
N SER A 157 6.11 12.65 -11.56
CA SER A 157 5.77 11.39 -12.24
C SER A 157 6.10 10.18 -11.39
N VAL A 158 7.24 10.17 -10.69
CA VAL A 158 7.61 9.06 -9.79
C VAL A 158 6.74 9.04 -8.54
N ALA A 159 6.44 10.20 -7.95
CA ALA A 159 5.57 10.29 -6.77
C ALA A 159 4.15 9.75 -7.07
N ILE A 160 3.56 10.19 -8.19
CA ILE A 160 2.24 9.70 -8.63
C ILE A 160 2.33 8.22 -9.02
N GLY A 161 3.35 7.83 -9.81
CA GLY A 161 3.56 6.44 -10.19
C GLY A 161 3.69 5.50 -8.99
N GLY A 162 4.33 5.96 -7.92
CA GLY A 162 4.45 5.22 -6.66
C GLY A 162 3.10 4.83 -6.05
N THR A 163 2.06 5.65 -6.22
CA THR A 163 0.71 5.34 -5.70
C THR A 163 0.10 4.08 -6.32
N LEU A 164 0.53 3.69 -7.53
CA LEU A 164 0.12 2.44 -8.16
C LEU A 164 0.49 1.22 -7.31
N GLY A 165 1.53 1.32 -6.45
CA GLY A 165 1.93 0.26 -5.54
C GLY A 165 0.90 -0.11 -4.49
N SER A 166 -0.02 0.77 -4.18
CA SER A 166 -1.14 0.47 -3.30
C SER A 166 -2.39 -0.01 -4.05
N LEU A 167 -2.44 0.18 -5.37
CA LEU A 167 -3.63 -0.08 -6.18
C LEU A 167 -3.50 -1.33 -7.05
N ILE A 168 -2.32 -1.57 -7.66
CA ILE A 168 -2.09 -2.75 -8.50
C ILE A 168 -1.77 -3.98 -7.64
N PRO A 169 -2.52 -5.10 -7.78
CA PRO A 169 -2.26 -6.31 -6.99
C PRO A 169 -0.92 -6.99 -7.33
N PRO A 170 -0.29 -7.66 -6.32
CA PRO A 170 -0.70 -7.74 -4.92
C PRO A 170 -0.47 -6.42 -4.18
N SER A 171 -1.36 -6.05 -3.26
CA SER A 171 -1.25 -4.79 -2.50
C SER A 171 -1.34 -5.05 -1.01
N VAL A 172 -0.36 -4.55 -0.25
CA VAL A 172 -0.33 -4.66 1.21
C VAL A 172 -1.53 -3.95 1.85
N LEU A 173 -1.98 -2.82 1.28
CA LEU A 173 -3.15 -2.11 1.79
C LEU A 173 -4.44 -2.92 1.61
N PHE A 174 -4.61 -3.60 0.49
CA PHE A 174 -5.78 -4.49 0.30
C PHE A 174 -5.73 -5.72 1.20
N ILE A 175 -4.53 -6.23 1.52
CA ILE A 175 -4.38 -7.32 2.50
C ILE A 175 -4.85 -6.84 3.88
N LEU A 176 -4.35 -5.70 4.34
CA LEU A 176 -4.76 -5.13 5.63
C LEU A 176 -6.25 -4.81 5.65
N TYR A 177 -6.77 -4.16 4.61
CA TYR A 177 -8.20 -3.87 4.50
C TYR A 177 -9.04 -5.16 4.55
N GLY A 178 -8.63 -6.18 3.80
CA GLY A 178 -9.32 -7.47 3.80
C GLY A 178 -9.37 -8.13 5.18
N ILE A 179 -8.27 -8.03 5.95
CA ILE A 179 -8.21 -8.54 7.32
C ILE A 179 -9.12 -7.73 8.26
N PHE A 180 -9.07 -6.39 8.19
CA PHE A 180 -9.88 -5.53 9.08
C PHE A 180 -11.37 -5.56 8.75
N ALA A 181 -11.72 -5.59 7.47
CA ALA A 181 -13.09 -5.59 6.98
C ALA A 181 -13.66 -7.02 6.81
N GLU A 182 -12.87 -8.06 7.16
CA GLU A 182 -13.24 -9.47 7.01
C GLU A 182 -13.69 -9.82 5.58
N GLN A 183 -13.00 -9.21 4.57
CA GLN A 183 -13.27 -9.41 3.17
C GLN A 183 -12.24 -10.32 2.51
N SER A 184 -12.66 -11.02 1.44
CA SER A 184 -11.75 -11.88 0.67
C SER A 184 -10.66 -11.05 -0.02
N ILE A 185 -9.39 -11.26 0.36
CA ILE A 185 -8.22 -10.61 -0.23
C ILE A 185 -8.14 -10.91 -1.73
N ALA A 186 -8.45 -12.15 -2.15
CA ALA A 186 -8.46 -12.52 -3.57
C ALA A 186 -9.49 -11.70 -4.37
N LYS A 187 -10.70 -11.51 -3.83
CA LYS A 187 -11.73 -10.67 -4.47
C LYS A 187 -11.31 -9.20 -4.52
N LEU A 188 -10.66 -8.69 -3.49
CA LEU A 188 -10.12 -7.32 -3.48
C LEU A 188 -9.04 -7.14 -4.55
N PHE A 189 -8.16 -8.11 -4.72
CA PHE A 189 -7.15 -8.08 -5.78
C PHE A 189 -7.78 -8.05 -7.18
N ILE A 190 -8.81 -8.87 -7.42
CA ILE A 190 -9.55 -8.86 -8.69
C ILE A 190 -10.21 -7.49 -8.94
N ALA A 191 -10.89 -6.96 -7.94
CA ALA A 191 -11.58 -5.66 -8.03
C ALA A 191 -10.61 -4.50 -8.32
N ALA A 192 -9.36 -4.60 -7.87
CA ALA A 192 -8.33 -3.56 -8.02
C ALA A 192 -7.70 -3.48 -9.43
N ILE A 193 -7.85 -4.52 -10.28
CA ILE A 193 -7.21 -4.54 -11.60
C ILE A 193 -7.69 -3.37 -12.46
N ILE A 194 -9.00 -3.22 -12.60
CA ILE A 194 -9.58 -2.18 -13.47
C ILE A 194 -9.22 -0.77 -12.98
N PRO A 195 -9.43 -0.41 -11.70
CA PRO A 195 -8.99 0.87 -11.16
C PRO A 195 -7.48 1.11 -11.30
N GLY A 196 -6.66 0.07 -11.08
CA GLY A 196 -5.21 0.15 -11.20
C GLY A 196 -4.75 0.46 -12.62
N LEU A 197 -5.28 -0.26 -13.62
CA LEU A 197 -4.98 -0.02 -15.03
C LEU A 197 -5.53 1.33 -15.51
N LEU A 198 -6.73 1.72 -15.06
CA LEU A 198 -7.31 3.02 -15.38
C LEU A 198 -6.43 4.16 -14.84
N SER A 199 -5.94 4.04 -13.59
CA SER A 199 -5.05 5.02 -12.99
C SER A 199 -3.71 5.11 -13.73
N LEU A 200 -3.11 3.96 -14.08
CA LEU A 200 -1.89 3.90 -14.87
C LEU A 200 -2.07 4.63 -16.21
N PHE A 201 -3.16 4.34 -16.93
CA PHE A 201 -3.49 5.00 -18.19
C PHE A 201 -3.73 6.50 -18.01
N ALA A 202 -4.50 6.89 -17.00
CA ALA A 202 -4.78 8.30 -16.69
C ALA A 202 -3.48 9.08 -16.42
N TYR A 203 -2.55 8.51 -15.66
CA TYR A 203 -1.25 9.16 -15.40
C TYR A 203 -0.41 9.34 -16.67
N ILE A 204 -0.41 8.36 -17.57
CA ILE A 204 0.24 8.48 -18.88
C ILE A 204 -0.40 9.62 -19.69
N VAL A 205 -1.72 9.69 -19.72
CA VAL A 205 -2.46 10.75 -20.43
C VAL A 205 -2.15 12.13 -19.85
N VAL A 206 -2.13 12.26 -18.51
CA VAL A 206 -1.78 13.53 -17.84
C VAL A 206 -0.37 13.99 -18.21
N ILE A 207 0.62 13.07 -18.20
CA ILE A 207 2.00 13.41 -18.62
C ILE A 207 2.03 13.84 -20.09
N TYR A 208 1.31 13.14 -20.96
CA TYR A 208 1.24 13.48 -22.37
C TYR A 208 0.65 14.89 -22.60
N ILE A 209 -0.45 15.21 -21.93
CA ILE A 209 -1.09 16.53 -22.00
C ILE A 209 -0.13 17.59 -21.44
N TRP A 210 0.46 17.37 -20.27
CA TRP A 210 1.40 18.32 -19.66
C TRP A 210 2.55 18.66 -20.59
N VAL A 211 3.21 17.64 -21.14
CA VAL A 211 4.38 17.84 -22.04
C VAL A 211 3.94 18.45 -23.37
N SER A 212 2.74 18.16 -23.86
CA SER A 212 2.21 18.79 -25.06
C SER A 212 1.95 20.29 -24.87
N LEU A 213 1.52 20.70 -23.65
CA LEU A 213 1.32 22.10 -23.29
C LEU A 213 2.62 22.83 -22.92
N LYS A 214 3.63 22.11 -22.42
CA LYS A 214 4.94 22.64 -22.01
C LYS A 214 6.07 21.74 -22.56
N PRO A 215 6.41 21.86 -23.85
CA PRO A 215 7.42 20.99 -24.49
C PRO A 215 8.79 21.07 -23.84
N ASP A 216 9.17 22.23 -23.31
CA ASP A 216 10.46 22.46 -22.65
C ASP A 216 10.62 21.64 -21.36
N ALA A 217 9.51 21.14 -20.80
CA ALA A 217 9.55 20.31 -19.58
C ALA A 217 10.11 18.90 -19.82
N ALA A 218 10.10 18.41 -21.06
CA ALA A 218 10.53 17.06 -21.42
C ALA A 218 11.09 17.00 -22.84
N PRO A 219 12.35 17.37 -23.05
CA PRO A 219 13.03 17.21 -24.34
C PRO A 219 12.97 15.74 -24.80
N VAL A 220 12.78 15.53 -26.09
CA VAL A 220 12.81 14.19 -26.67
C VAL A 220 14.27 13.74 -26.75
N PRO A 221 14.65 12.59 -26.18
CA PRO A 221 16.01 12.09 -26.28
C PRO A 221 16.40 11.80 -27.73
N GLU A 222 17.59 12.23 -28.15
CA GLU A 222 18.14 11.95 -29.49
C GLU A 222 18.74 10.53 -29.61
N GLU A 223 18.29 9.58 -28.81
CA GLU A 223 18.79 8.20 -28.84
C GLU A 223 18.21 7.43 -30.04
N THR A 224 19.08 6.79 -30.82
CA THR A 224 18.68 5.86 -31.87
C THR A 224 18.40 4.48 -31.27
N VAL A 225 17.14 4.23 -30.97
CA VAL A 225 16.69 2.93 -30.43
C VAL A 225 16.28 2.00 -31.58
N THR A 226 16.97 0.85 -31.69
CA THR A 226 16.68 -0.17 -32.72
C THR A 226 15.53 -1.09 -32.27
N ARG A 227 14.95 -1.81 -33.26
CA ARG A 227 13.98 -2.88 -32.92
C ARG A 227 14.60 -3.99 -32.07
N ALA A 228 15.87 -4.32 -32.34
CA ALA A 228 16.59 -5.34 -31.58
C ALA A 228 16.75 -4.94 -30.11
N ASP A 229 17.05 -3.67 -29.80
CA ASP A 229 17.15 -3.19 -28.44
C ASP A 229 15.82 -3.33 -27.69
N ARG A 230 14.70 -3.00 -28.33
CA ARG A 230 13.35 -3.12 -27.75
C ARG A 230 13.00 -4.57 -27.43
N MET A 231 13.24 -5.49 -28.38
CA MET A 231 12.94 -6.89 -28.19
C MET A 231 13.85 -7.53 -27.14
N SER A 232 15.14 -7.18 -27.13
CA SER A 232 16.10 -7.64 -26.12
C SER A 232 15.68 -7.17 -24.71
N ALA A 233 15.26 -5.89 -24.57
CA ALA A 233 14.81 -5.38 -23.30
C ALA A 233 13.52 -6.05 -22.81
N LEU A 234 12.56 -6.28 -23.71
CA LEU A 234 11.33 -7.01 -23.39
C LEU A 234 11.64 -8.46 -22.98
N GLY A 235 12.57 -9.11 -23.69
CA GLY A 235 13.03 -10.46 -23.37
C GLY A 235 13.62 -10.57 -21.96
N ARG A 236 14.22 -9.50 -21.40
CA ARG A 236 14.75 -9.50 -20.01
C ARG A 236 13.66 -9.44 -18.94
N CYS A 237 12.45 -9.02 -19.30
CA CYS A 237 11.32 -8.94 -18.37
C CYS A 237 10.65 -10.30 -18.09
N TRP A 238 11.09 -11.39 -18.74
CA TRP A 238 10.45 -12.71 -18.60
C TRP A 238 10.33 -13.19 -17.16
N ALA A 239 11.36 -12.94 -16.32
CA ALA A 239 11.37 -13.40 -14.94
C ALA A 239 10.27 -12.72 -14.11
N ILE A 240 10.06 -11.43 -14.33
CA ILE A 240 9.05 -10.67 -13.61
C ILE A 240 7.63 -11.00 -14.10
N VAL A 241 7.49 -11.22 -15.41
CA VAL A 241 6.22 -11.69 -16.00
C VAL A 241 5.86 -13.08 -15.46
N LEU A 242 6.84 -13.98 -15.37
CA LEU A 242 6.65 -15.29 -14.76
C LEU A 242 6.20 -15.20 -13.30
N LEU A 243 6.87 -14.37 -12.48
CA LEU A 243 6.48 -14.14 -11.08
C LEU A 243 5.03 -13.64 -10.98
N PHE A 244 4.67 -12.64 -11.78
CA PHE A 244 3.32 -12.10 -11.81
C PHE A 244 2.28 -13.16 -12.18
N VAL A 245 2.53 -13.91 -13.25
CA VAL A 245 1.62 -14.97 -13.74
C VAL A 245 1.48 -16.08 -12.71
N VAL A 246 2.57 -16.51 -12.07
CA VAL A 246 2.51 -17.56 -11.04
C VAL A 246 1.73 -17.09 -9.83
N VAL A 247 2.05 -15.90 -9.30
CA VAL A 247 1.43 -15.38 -8.08
C VAL A 247 -0.02 -14.98 -8.32
N ILE A 248 -0.25 -14.06 -9.24
CA ILE A 248 -1.58 -13.50 -9.47
C ILE A 248 -2.47 -14.46 -10.24
N GLY A 249 -1.90 -15.10 -11.28
CA GLY A 249 -2.62 -16.14 -12.03
C GLY A 249 -2.99 -17.33 -11.15
N GLY A 250 -2.10 -17.75 -10.24
CA GLY A 250 -2.36 -18.84 -9.29
C GLY A 250 -3.48 -18.52 -8.30
N ILE A 251 -3.53 -17.25 -7.79
CA ILE A 251 -4.64 -16.79 -6.93
C ILE A 251 -5.96 -16.79 -7.72
N TYR A 252 -5.97 -16.26 -8.94
CA TYR A 252 -7.20 -16.12 -9.72
C TYR A 252 -7.72 -17.44 -10.28
N ALA A 253 -6.83 -18.38 -10.57
CA ALA A 253 -7.19 -19.73 -10.94
C ALA A 253 -7.64 -20.59 -9.73
N GLY A 254 -7.51 -20.07 -8.50
CA GLY A 254 -7.87 -20.79 -7.28
C GLY A 254 -6.88 -21.87 -6.85
N PHE A 255 -5.67 -21.90 -7.44
CA PHE A 255 -4.62 -22.85 -7.03
C PHE A 255 -3.99 -22.49 -5.68
N PHE A 256 -3.93 -21.21 -5.36
CA PHE A 256 -3.27 -20.70 -4.15
C PHE A 256 -4.15 -19.70 -3.41
N THR A 257 -4.12 -19.78 -2.10
CA THR A 257 -4.57 -18.68 -1.24
C THR A 257 -3.59 -17.50 -1.36
N PRO A 258 -3.98 -16.27 -1.03
CA PRO A 258 -3.07 -15.12 -1.04
C PRO A 258 -1.79 -15.33 -0.22
N THR A 259 -1.88 -16.05 0.91
CA THR A 259 -0.72 -16.34 1.77
C THR A 259 0.23 -17.37 1.14
N GLU A 260 -0.31 -18.43 0.56
CA GLU A 260 0.50 -19.42 -0.17
C GLU A 260 1.17 -18.79 -1.39
N ALA A 261 0.43 -17.97 -2.15
CA ALA A 261 0.96 -17.25 -3.29
C ALA A 261 2.09 -16.28 -2.90
N ALA A 262 2.00 -15.63 -1.74
CA ALA A 262 3.06 -14.78 -1.21
C ALA A 262 4.32 -15.59 -0.89
N GLY A 263 4.17 -16.76 -0.26
CA GLY A 263 5.29 -17.68 0.03
C GLY A 263 5.95 -18.21 -1.25
N ILE A 264 5.15 -18.66 -2.21
CA ILE A 264 5.62 -19.14 -3.52
C ILE A 264 6.32 -18.00 -4.28
N GLY A 265 5.74 -16.81 -4.30
CA GLY A 265 6.34 -15.64 -4.95
C GLY A 265 7.67 -15.22 -4.33
N ALA A 266 7.76 -15.22 -3.00
CA ALA A 266 8.98 -14.94 -2.26
C ALA A 266 10.07 -15.97 -2.56
N ALA A 267 9.74 -17.27 -2.52
CA ALA A 267 10.66 -18.33 -2.85
C ALA A 267 11.09 -18.29 -4.33
N ALA A 268 10.13 -18.12 -5.24
CA ALA A 268 10.41 -18.04 -6.68
C ALA A 268 11.29 -16.83 -7.04
N SER A 269 11.04 -15.66 -6.45
CA SER A 269 11.88 -14.47 -6.69
C SER A 269 13.32 -14.70 -6.21
N LEU A 270 13.51 -15.34 -5.05
CA LEU A 270 14.82 -15.69 -4.52
C LEU A 270 15.55 -16.69 -5.45
N VAL A 271 14.87 -17.78 -5.81
CA VAL A 271 15.42 -18.82 -6.69
C VAL A 271 15.80 -18.24 -8.06
N LEU A 272 14.91 -17.48 -8.67
CA LEU A 272 15.19 -16.82 -9.96
C LEU A 272 16.36 -15.86 -9.88
N GLY A 273 16.45 -15.07 -8.83
CA GLY A 273 17.56 -14.13 -8.62
C GLY A 273 18.91 -14.86 -8.45
N LEU A 274 18.93 -15.99 -7.75
CA LEU A 274 20.13 -16.83 -7.56
C LEU A 274 20.50 -17.55 -8.86
N VAL A 275 19.57 -18.22 -9.52
CA VAL A 275 19.81 -18.98 -10.78
C VAL A 275 20.30 -18.05 -11.90
N LEU A 276 19.77 -16.84 -11.97
CA LEU A 276 20.24 -15.84 -12.94
C LEU A 276 21.58 -15.18 -12.55
N GLY A 277 22.14 -15.52 -11.40
CA GLY A 277 23.42 -14.95 -10.93
C GLY A 277 23.31 -13.46 -10.57
N ARG A 278 22.10 -12.96 -10.31
CA ARG A 278 21.85 -11.53 -10.05
C ARG A 278 21.87 -11.17 -8.56
N LEU A 279 21.73 -12.17 -7.67
CA LEU A 279 21.72 -11.97 -6.21
C LEU A 279 23.03 -12.44 -5.60
N LYS A 280 23.58 -11.60 -4.73
CA LYS A 280 24.69 -11.93 -3.82
C LYS A 280 24.13 -12.09 -2.40
N THR A 281 24.89 -12.76 -1.51
CA THR A 281 24.49 -12.92 -0.11
C THR A 281 24.20 -11.58 0.58
N SER A 282 24.99 -10.54 0.26
CA SER A 282 24.76 -9.17 0.77
C SER A 282 23.41 -8.60 0.36
N ASN A 283 22.96 -8.85 -0.87
CA ASN A 283 21.67 -8.38 -1.37
C ASN A 283 20.51 -9.04 -0.62
N ILE A 284 20.62 -10.33 -0.34
CA ILE A 284 19.62 -11.07 0.46
C ILE A 284 19.54 -10.50 1.87
N GLY A 285 20.68 -10.20 2.50
CA GLY A 285 20.74 -9.57 3.81
C GLY A 285 20.06 -8.19 3.83
N SER A 286 20.32 -7.37 2.81
CA SER A 286 19.65 -6.06 2.64
C SER A 286 18.14 -6.22 2.47
N ALA A 287 17.70 -7.13 1.61
CA ALA A 287 16.29 -7.41 1.38
C ALA A 287 15.55 -7.86 2.65
N LEU A 288 16.19 -8.76 3.44
CA LEU A 288 15.65 -9.20 4.72
C LEU A 288 15.51 -8.03 5.72
N LYS A 289 16.57 -7.23 5.85
CA LYS A 289 16.58 -6.06 6.76
C LYS A 289 15.45 -5.08 6.42
N GLU A 290 15.31 -4.72 5.15
CA GLU A 290 14.25 -3.82 4.69
C GLU A 290 12.86 -4.42 4.87
N THR A 291 12.72 -5.74 4.65
CA THR A 291 11.47 -6.47 4.89
C THR A 291 11.07 -6.41 6.36
N VAL A 292 12.00 -6.70 7.27
CA VAL A 292 11.73 -6.64 8.71
C VAL A 292 11.35 -5.22 9.13
N TYR A 293 12.08 -4.21 8.66
CA TYR A 293 11.82 -2.82 8.98
C TYR A 293 10.41 -2.37 8.52
N GLN A 294 10.07 -2.61 7.25
CA GLN A 294 8.77 -2.23 6.70
C GLN A 294 7.61 -3.03 7.32
N SER A 295 7.80 -4.34 7.51
CA SER A 295 6.78 -5.18 8.16
C SER A 295 6.52 -4.74 9.60
N SER A 296 7.57 -4.40 10.35
CA SER A 296 7.43 -3.91 11.73
C SER A 296 6.65 -2.61 11.81
N MET A 297 6.90 -1.66 10.89
CA MET A 297 6.13 -0.41 10.80
C MET A 297 4.65 -0.68 10.52
N ILE A 298 4.37 -1.53 9.54
CA ILE A 298 3.00 -1.89 9.15
C ILE A 298 2.29 -2.59 10.30
N PHE A 299 2.95 -3.54 10.96
CA PHE A 299 2.37 -4.25 12.10
C PHE A 299 2.10 -3.34 13.30
N ALA A 300 2.99 -2.38 13.59
CA ALA A 300 2.75 -1.40 14.64
C ALA A 300 1.49 -0.57 14.36
N ILE A 301 1.33 -0.08 13.11
CA ILE A 301 0.13 0.67 12.70
C ILE A 301 -1.11 -0.22 12.78
N ALA A 302 -1.01 -1.45 12.30
CA ALA A 302 -2.12 -2.39 12.30
C ALA A 302 -2.56 -2.79 13.72
N ILE A 303 -1.64 -2.95 14.66
CA ILE A 303 -1.93 -3.20 16.07
C ILE A 303 -2.69 -2.00 16.67
N GLY A 304 -2.18 -0.78 16.49
CA GLY A 304 -2.86 0.43 16.96
C GLY A 304 -4.27 0.56 16.36
N GLY A 305 -4.40 0.29 15.07
CA GLY A 305 -5.68 0.25 14.36
C GLY A 305 -6.63 -0.82 14.92
N LYS A 306 -6.14 -2.06 15.17
CA LYS A 306 -6.96 -3.15 15.74
C LYS A 306 -7.48 -2.81 17.14
N LEU A 307 -6.63 -2.25 17.98
CA LEU A 307 -7.06 -1.78 19.30
C LEU A 307 -8.11 -0.69 19.18
N PHE A 308 -7.94 0.25 18.27
CA PHE A 308 -8.90 1.32 18.03
C PHE A 308 -10.23 0.79 17.48
N VAL A 309 -10.23 -0.17 16.55
CA VAL A 309 -11.45 -0.83 16.06
C VAL A 309 -12.18 -1.55 17.19
N ASN A 310 -11.46 -2.28 18.05
CA ASN A 310 -12.07 -2.94 19.23
C ASN A 310 -12.67 -1.91 20.20
N PHE A 311 -11.97 -0.79 20.44
CA PHE A 311 -12.49 0.31 21.24
C PHE A 311 -13.78 0.89 20.66
N ILE A 312 -13.80 1.21 19.37
CA ILE A 312 -14.98 1.74 18.67
C ILE A 312 -16.16 0.77 18.74
N ALA A 313 -15.89 -0.53 18.61
CA ALA A 313 -16.92 -1.57 18.75
C ALA A 313 -17.54 -1.57 20.16
N LEU A 314 -16.71 -1.42 21.22
CA LEU A 314 -17.20 -1.35 22.61
C LEU A 314 -18.05 -0.10 22.87
N THR A 315 -17.80 1.01 22.15
CA THR A 315 -18.60 2.24 22.29
C THR A 315 -19.99 2.16 21.68
N GLY A 316 -20.23 1.22 20.75
CA GLY A 316 -21.45 1.16 19.95
C GLY A 316 -21.55 2.26 18.89
N MET A 317 -20.48 3.07 18.67
CA MET A 317 -20.50 4.20 17.75
C MET A 317 -20.76 3.77 16.30
N ALA A 318 -20.23 2.63 15.88
CA ALA A 318 -20.46 2.11 14.53
C ALA A 318 -21.96 1.86 14.27
N ALA A 319 -22.65 1.21 15.22
CA ALA A 319 -24.10 0.96 15.12
C ALA A 319 -24.92 2.26 15.12
N SER A 320 -24.51 3.25 15.95
CA SER A 320 -25.14 4.57 15.99
C SER A 320 -25.01 5.32 14.66
N ILE A 321 -23.83 5.31 14.04
CA ILE A 321 -23.59 5.95 12.73
C ILE A 321 -24.43 5.24 11.64
N THR A 322 -24.46 3.91 11.66
CA THR A 322 -25.28 3.14 10.69
C THR A 322 -26.77 3.50 10.83
N ALA A 323 -27.28 3.56 12.06
CA ALA A 323 -28.67 3.95 12.30
C ALA A 323 -28.98 5.38 11.85
N LEU A 324 -28.05 6.31 12.01
CA LEU A 324 -28.18 7.68 11.50
C LEU A 324 -28.24 7.73 9.97
N ILE A 325 -27.40 6.93 9.28
CA ILE A 325 -27.40 6.84 7.82
C ILE A 325 -28.73 6.25 7.32
N ASP A 326 -29.16 5.13 7.90
CA ASP A 326 -30.41 4.46 7.54
C ASP A 326 -31.64 5.37 7.79
N GLY A 327 -31.65 6.08 8.93
CA GLY A 327 -32.71 7.02 9.29
C GLY A 327 -32.74 8.30 8.43
N SER A 328 -31.61 8.65 7.80
CA SER A 328 -31.54 9.86 6.93
C SER A 328 -32.20 9.67 5.57
N GLY A 329 -32.48 8.44 5.15
CA GLY A 329 -32.96 8.15 3.79
C GLY A 329 -31.99 8.52 2.67
N ALA A 330 -30.72 8.75 3.00
CA ALA A 330 -29.69 9.14 2.03
C ALA A 330 -29.44 8.02 1.01
N SER A 331 -29.36 8.39 -0.28
CA SER A 331 -29.01 7.42 -1.32
C SER A 331 -27.57 6.92 -1.16
N VAL A 332 -27.29 5.69 -1.61
CA VAL A 332 -25.94 5.09 -1.59
C VAL A 332 -24.90 6.02 -2.21
N VAL A 333 -25.25 6.75 -3.27
CA VAL A 333 -24.34 7.71 -3.94
C VAL A 333 -23.95 8.86 -3.01
N VAL A 334 -24.91 9.39 -2.22
CA VAL A 334 -24.65 10.47 -1.25
C VAL A 334 -23.74 9.95 -0.14
N VAL A 335 -23.99 8.75 0.39
CA VAL A 335 -23.15 8.15 1.44
C VAL A 335 -21.71 7.95 0.94
N ILE A 336 -21.54 7.36 -0.26
CA ILE A 336 -20.21 7.19 -0.87
C ILE A 336 -19.56 8.56 -1.11
N GLY A 337 -20.29 9.55 -1.60
CA GLY A 337 -19.79 10.91 -1.80
C GLY A 337 -19.26 11.53 -0.51
N LEU A 338 -20.00 11.41 0.60
CA LEU A 338 -19.56 11.89 1.92
C LEU A 338 -18.32 11.16 2.41
N MET A 339 -18.24 9.83 2.22
CA MET A 339 -17.04 9.05 2.54
C MET A 339 -15.83 9.54 1.76
N VAL A 340 -15.96 9.76 0.45
CA VAL A 340 -14.89 10.29 -0.40
C VAL A 340 -14.44 11.67 0.09
N VAL A 341 -15.36 12.58 0.39
CA VAL A 341 -15.03 13.92 0.94
C VAL A 341 -14.29 13.79 2.27
N MET A 342 -14.73 12.90 3.16
CA MET A 342 -14.05 12.65 4.44
C MET A 342 -12.62 12.16 4.21
N TYR A 343 -12.41 11.16 3.35
CA TYR A 343 -11.07 10.65 3.04
C TYR A 343 -10.17 11.72 2.40
N LEU A 344 -10.73 12.52 1.46
CA LEU A 344 -9.98 13.63 0.85
C LEU A 344 -9.57 14.69 1.87
N SER A 345 -10.41 14.97 2.89
CA SER A 345 -10.05 15.91 3.95
C SER A 345 -8.90 15.42 4.83
N LEU A 346 -8.79 14.10 5.04
CA LEU A 346 -7.71 13.49 5.82
C LEU A 346 -6.33 13.57 5.12
N ILE A 347 -6.28 13.84 3.80
CA ILE A 347 -5.00 14.01 3.07
C ILE A 347 -4.22 15.23 3.60
N HIS A 348 -4.89 16.19 4.20
CA HIS A 348 -4.28 17.44 4.69
C HIS A 348 -3.82 17.36 6.17
N ILE A 349 -4.07 16.24 6.86
CA ILE A 349 -3.62 15.96 8.22
C ILE A 349 -2.33 15.16 8.19
#